data_b2920984b9ace5b116848f0e68ad8322
#
_entry.id   b2920984b9ace5b116848f0e68ad8322
#
_cell.length_a   1.000
_cell.length_b   1.000
_cell.length_c   1.000
_cell.angle_alpha   90.00
_cell.angle_beta   90.00
_cell.angle_gamma   90.00
#
_symmetry.space_group_name_H-M   'P 1'
#
loop_
_entity.id
_entity.type
_entity.pdbx_description
1 polymer ?
#
loop_
_entity_poly.entity_id
_entity_poly.type
_entity_poly.pdbx_seq_one_letter_code
_entity_poly.pdbx_strand_id
1 'polypeptide(L)'
;MRKLIRKKSKGFTLIELLIVVAIIGILAAIAIPNLLSAQKKSKYARSASDTKTAVTQGIVYSNDKNKNPGTMKELRDSAYANIGDSDPWSGAWSYSAAFTTVTVPAAQGEMAVCSKGPKAAGADCPATNFAPLTGVPAESVDGGVGYSSVYGSWQGKA
;
A
#
# COMPACT_ATOMS: atom_id res chain seq x y z
N MET A 1 32.08 63.32 9.55
CA MET A 1 32.28 62.03 10.26
C MET A 1 30.89 61.43 10.56
N ARG A 2 30.50 60.36 9.89
CA ARG A 2 29.22 59.63 10.13
C ARG A 2 29.38 58.67 11.28
N LYS A 3 28.68 58.91 12.41
CA LYS A 3 28.66 58.06 13.60
C LYS A 3 27.84 56.80 13.28
N LEU A 4 28.49 55.66 13.11
CA LEU A 4 27.84 54.33 12.92
C LEU A 4 27.20 53.94 14.25
N ILE A 5 25.85 54.01 14.29
CA ILE A 5 25.06 53.52 15.42
C ILE A 5 25.09 51.98 15.33
N ARG A 6 25.87 51.29 16.13
CA ARG A 6 25.81 49.85 16.31
C ARG A 6 24.51 49.49 16.99
N LYS A 7 23.56 48.95 16.26
CA LYS A 7 22.40 48.28 16.84
C LYS A 7 22.87 47.13 17.68
N LYS A 8 22.64 47.14 19.01
CA LYS A 8 22.85 46.00 19.90
C LYS A 8 21.92 44.88 19.45
N SER A 9 22.47 43.83 18.85
CA SER A 9 21.75 42.58 18.61
C SER A 9 21.44 41.95 19.97
N LYS A 10 20.15 41.76 20.28
CA LYS A 10 19.72 40.97 21.43
C LYS A 10 20.06 39.52 21.16
N GLY A 11 20.95 38.93 21.94
CA GLY A 11 21.26 37.50 21.90
C GLY A 11 20.19 36.66 22.57
N PHE A 12 20.05 35.43 22.14
CA PHE A 12 19.16 34.43 22.78
C PHE A 12 19.78 34.00 24.13
N THR A 13 18.91 33.82 25.13
CA THR A 13 19.34 33.26 26.40
C THR A 13 19.33 31.73 26.34
N LEU A 14 20.20 31.10 27.12
CA LEU A 14 20.28 29.64 27.21
C LEU A 14 18.96 29.04 27.71
N ILE A 15 18.27 29.73 28.62
CA ILE A 15 16.97 29.28 29.17
C ILE A 15 15.86 29.31 28.11
N GLU A 16 15.83 30.32 27.24
CA GLU A 16 14.84 30.37 26.13
C GLU A 16 15.01 29.19 25.20
N LEU A 17 16.26 28.81 24.86
CA LEU A 17 16.52 27.65 24.03
C LEU A 17 16.10 26.35 24.74
N LEU A 18 16.38 26.22 26.04
CA LEU A 18 16.09 25.03 26.81
C LEU A 18 14.58 24.79 26.95
N ILE A 19 13.80 25.84 27.17
CA ILE A 19 12.34 25.74 27.23
C ILE A 19 11.77 25.31 25.88
N VAL A 20 12.25 25.86 24.77
CA VAL A 20 11.78 25.50 23.42
C VAL A 20 12.02 24.02 23.10
N VAL A 21 13.24 23.51 23.35
CA VAL A 21 13.51 22.10 23.09
C VAL A 21 12.73 21.17 24.01
N ALA A 22 12.48 21.57 25.27
CA ALA A 22 11.64 20.80 26.16
C ALA A 22 10.19 20.68 25.65
N ILE A 23 9.60 21.79 25.19
CA ILE A 23 8.24 21.79 24.61
C ILE A 23 8.19 20.92 23.34
N ILE A 24 9.16 21.06 22.42
CA ILE A 24 9.25 20.25 21.21
C ILE A 24 9.35 18.76 21.59
N GLY A 25 10.15 18.42 22.61
CA GLY A 25 10.29 17.04 23.08
C GLY A 25 8.96 16.44 23.55
N ILE A 26 8.18 17.18 24.32
CA ILE A 26 6.86 16.75 24.79
C ILE A 26 5.89 16.55 23.60
N LEU A 27 5.84 17.51 22.68
CA LEU A 27 4.97 17.42 21.52
C LEU A 27 5.35 16.25 20.60
N ALA A 28 6.65 16.04 20.39
CA ALA A 28 7.16 14.94 19.58
C ALA A 28 6.83 13.56 20.19
N ALA A 29 6.90 13.43 21.52
CA ALA A 29 6.57 12.18 22.22
C ALA A 29 5.13 11.73 21.97
N ILE A 30 4.20 12.64 21.80
CA ILE A 30 2.80 12.36 21.48
C ILE A 30 2.57 12.19 19.97
N ALA A 31 3.23 13.02 19.15
CA ALA A 31 2.98 13.09 17.72
C ALA A 31 3.57 11.88 16.97
N ILE A 32 4.76 11.42 17.33
CA ILE A 32 5.47 10.34 16.60
C ILE A 32 4.67 9.04 16.56
N PRO A 33 4.19 8.46 17.69
CA PRO A 33 3.44 7.20 17.63
C PRO A 33 2.12 7.32 16.86
N ASN A 34 1.45 8.46 16.96
CA ASN A 34 0.23 8.72 16.22
C ASN A 34 0.49 8.81 14.71
N LEU A 35 1.58 9.46 14.31
CA LEU A 35 1.99 9.56 12.91
C LEU A 35 2.33 8.19 12.32
N LEU A 36 3.07 7.35 13.05
CA LEU A 36 3.39 5.99 12.61
C LEU A 36 2.13 5.12 12.40
N SER A 37 1.16 5.25 13.30
CA SER A 37 -0.13 4.55 13.18
C SER A 37 -0.93 5.04 11.96
N ALA A 38 -0.95 6.35 11.73
CA ALA A 38 -1.59 6.94 10.55
C ALA A 38 -0.93 6.51 9.24
N GLN A 39 0.41 6.45 9.20
CA GLN A 39 1.15 5.96 8.03
C GLN A 39 0.84 4.49 7.73
N LYS A 40 0.77 3.63 8.75
CA LYS A 40 0.36 2.23 8.58
C LYS A 40 -1.03 2.14 7.96
N LYS A 41 -2.01 2.82 8.54
CA LYS A 41 -3.39 2.85 8.01
C LYS A 41 -3.45 3.34 6.56
N SER A 42 -2.69 4.37 6.22
CA SER A 42 -2.61 4.90 4.85
C SER A 42 -2.07 3.86 3.86
N LYS A 43 -1.01 3.14 4.22
CA LYS A 43 -0.46 2.05 3.39
C LYS A 43 -1.48 0.93 3.16
N TYR A 44 -2.22 0.52 4.20
CA TYR A 44 -3.28 -0.48 4.06
C TYR A 44 -4.40 0.01 3.14
N ALA A 45 -4.88 1.23 3.32
CA ALA A 45 -5.93 1.81 2.48
C ALA A 45 -5.50 1.90 1.01
N ARG A 46 -4.25 2.33 0.76
CA ARG A 46 -3.70 2.36 -0.60
C ARG A 46 -3.62 0.97 -1.20
N SER A 47 -3.09 -0.01 -0.48
CA SER A 47 -3.01 -1.39 -0.98
C SER A 47 -4.38 -1.98 -1.30
N ALA A 48 -5.40 -1.72 -0.47
CA ALA A 48 -6.78 -2.14 -0.74
C ALA A 48 -7.36 -1.49 -2.01
N SER A 49 -7.08 -0.21 -2.21
CA SER A 49 -7.49 0.51 -3.43
C SER A 49 -6.78 -0.03 -4.67
N ASP A 50 -5.47 -0.22 -4.59
CA ASP A 50 -4.65 -0.68 -5.71
C ASP A 50 -5.04 -2.11 -6.13
N THR A 51 -5.25 -3.04 -5.19
CA THR A 51 -5.68 -4.42 -5.48
C THR A 51 -7.07 -4.47 -6.09
N LYS A 52 -8.02 -3.67 -5.59
CA LYS A 52 -9.36 -3.56 -6.16
C LYS A 52 -9.30 -3.03 -7.59
N THR A 53 -8.55 -1.96 -7.82
CA THR A 53 -8.38 -1.36 -9.15
C THR A 53 -7.74 -2.36 -10.12
N ALA A 54 -6.71 -3.08 -9.67
CA ALA A 54 -6.03 -4.09 -10.48
C ALA A 54 -6.97 -5.19 -10.97
N VAL A 55 -7.77 -5.75 -10.09
CA VAL A 55 -8.72 -6.82 -10.46
C VAL A 55 -9.82 -6.27 -11.37
N THR A 56 -10.40 -5.12 -11.04
CA THR A 56 -11.45 -4.52 -11.86
C THR A 56 -10.95 -4.20 -13.26
N GLN A 57 -9.80 -3.58 -13.37
CA GLN A 57 -9.20 -3.25 -14.67
C GLN A 57 -8.63 -4.48 -15.38
N GLY A 58 -8.20 -5.50 -14.63
CA GLY A 58 -7.82 -6.79 -15.18
C GLY A 58 -8.97 -7.49 -15.91
N ILE A 59 -10.18 -7.42 -15.35
CA ILE A 59 -11.39 -7.97 -15.98
C ILE A 59 -11.73 -7.18 -17.27
N VAL A 60 -11.65 -5.84 -17.22
CA VAL A 60 -11.87 -5.00 -18.42
C VAL A 60 -10.85 -5.33 -19.50
N TYR A 61 -9.58 -5.40 -19.13
CA TYR A 61 -8.49 -5.78 -20.04
C TYR A 61 -8.74 -7.16 -20.68
N SER A 62 -9.16 -8.15 -19.87
CA SER A 62 -9.44 -9.51 -20.36
C SER A 62 -10.57 -9.54 -21.37
N ASN A 63 -11.62 -8.75 -21.14
CA ASN A 63 -12.74 -8.65 -22.08
C ASN A 63 -12.33 -7.96 -23.38
N ASP A 64 -11.55 -6.88 -23.31
CA ASP A 64 -11.14 -6.11 -24.47
C ASP A 64 -10.08 -6.81 -25.32
N LYS A 65 -9.11 -7.46 -24.66
CA LYS A 65 -7.97 -8.11 -25.35
C LYS A 65 -8.15 -9.61 -25.54
N ASN A 66 -9.21 -10.19 -24.98
CA ASN A 66 -9.45 -11.64 -24.96
C ASN A 66 -8.27 -12.45 -24.36
N LYS A 67 -7.49 -11.83 -23.48
CA LYS A 67 -6.38 -12.43 -22.72
C LYS A 67 -6.22 -11.76 -21.36
N ASN A 68 -5.68 -12.47 -20.37
CA ASN A 68 -5.44 -11.89 -19.07
C ASN A 68 -4.17 -11.02 -19.06
N PRO A 69 -4.07 -10.01 -18.15
CA PRO A 69 -2.98 -9.04 -18.19
C PRO A 69 -1.62 -9.61 -17.79
N GLY A 70 -1.58 -10.67 -17.00
CA GLY A 70 -0.35 -11.28 -16.52
C GLY A 70 0.32 -10.54 -15.35
N THR A 71 0.46 -9.23 -15.41
CA THR A 71 1.12 -8.40 -14.40
C THR A 71 0.50 -7.02 -14.26
N MET A 72 0.80 -6.34 -13.13
CA MET A 72 0.46 -4.91 -12.97
C MET A 72 1.11 -4.02 -14.02
N LYS A 73 2.34 -4.38 -14.42
CA LYS A 73 3.07 -3.64 -15.45
C LYS A 73 2.30 -3.65 -16.77
N GLU A 74 1.72 -4.78 -17.18
CA GLU A 74 0.96 -4.88 -18.41
C GLU A 74 -0.32 -4.04 -18.39
N LEU A 75 -1.03 -4.00 -17.25
CA LEU A 75 -2.17 -3.11 -17.06
C LEU A 75 -1.79 -1.63 -17.19
N ARG A 76 -0.64 -1.25 -16.65
CA ARG A 76 -0.14 0.13 -16.72
C ARG A 76 0.31 0.49 -18.13
N ASP A 77 1.12 -0.36 -18.76
CA ASP A 77 1.65 -0.12 -20.12
C ASP A 77 0.52 -0.06 -21.16
N SER A 78 -0.58 -0.76 -20.87
CA SER A 78 -1.79 -0.74 -21.72
C SER A 78 -2.79 0.36 -21.32
N ALA A 79 -2.44 1.24 -20.37
CA ALA A 79 -3.23 2.36 -19.89
C ALA A 79 -4.58 2.00 -19.22
N TYR A 80 -4.75 0.77 -18.73
CA TYR A 80 -5.94 0.36 -17.97
C TYR A 80 -5.87 0.77 -16.50
N ALA A 81 -4.70 0.69 -15.88
CA ALA A 81 -4.53 1.08 -14.48
C ALA A 81 -3.16 1.68 -14.22
N ASN A 82 -3.09 2.75 -13.43
CA ASN A 82 -1.83 3.36 -13.00
C ASN A 82 -1.45 2.86 -11.60
N ILE A 83 -0.96 1.63 -11.52
CA ILE A 83 -0.57 0.98 -10.26
C ILE A 83 0.93 0.71 -10.31
N GLY A 84 1.63 0.91 -9.17
CA GLY A 84 3.06 0.62 -9.06
C GLY A 84 3.38 -0.87 -9.19
N ASP A 85 4.61 -1.20 -9.59
CA ASP A 85 5.09 -2.59 -9.70
C ASP A 85 5.26 -3.27 -8.33
N SER A 86 5.34 -2.48 -7.28
CA SER A 86 5.45 -2.93 -5.90
C SER A 86 4.33 -2.37 -5.03
N ASP A 87 4.03 -3.07 -3.97
CA ASP A 87 3.07 -2.67 -2.96
C ASP A 87 3.60 -1.50 -2.10
N PRO A 88 2.79 -0.87 -1.23
CA PRO A 88 3.21 0.23 -0.36
C PRO A 88 4.32 -0.11 0.65
N TRP A 89 4.66 -1.37 0.82
CA TRP A 89 5.78 -1.85 1.65
C TRP A 89 6.99 -2.30 0.82
N SER A 90 6.99 -1.99 -0.49
CA SER A 90 8.03 -2.38 -1.46
C SER A 90 8.12 -3.89 -1.72
N GLY A 91 7.05 -4.63 -1.38
CA GLY A 91 6.90 -6.04 -1.71
C GLY A 91 6.36 -6.25 -3.12
N ALA A 92 6.54 -7.46 -3.65
CA ALA A 92 5.92 -7.84 -4.90
C ALA A 92 4.43 -8.15 -4.70
N TRP A 93 3.62 -7.78 -5.70
CA TRP A 93 2.23 -8.20 -5.75
C TRP A 93 2.12 -9.71 -5.99
N SER A 94 1.15 -10.33 -5.36
CA SER A 94 0.78 -11.73 -5.60
C SER A 94 -0.53 -11.80 -6.39
N TYR A 95 -0.58 -12.72 -7.35
CA TYR A 95 -1.68 -12.83 -8.31
C TYR A 95 -2.28 -14.23 -8.27
N SER A 96 -3.58 -14.35 -8.51
CA SER A 96 -4.22 -15.64 -8.80
C SER A 96 -3.78 -16.21 -10.15
N ALA A 97 -3.92 -17.52 -10.32
CA ALA A 97 -3.60 -18.18 -11.58
C ALA A 97 -4.41 -17.59 -12.76
N ALA A 98 -5.68 -17.28 -12.56
CA ALA A 98 -6.51 -16.66 -13.60
C ALA A 98 -6.03 -15.26 -14.00
N PHE A 99 -5.36 -14.52 -13.10
CA PHE A 99 -4.76 -13.23 -13.45
C PHE A 99 -3.52 -13.39 -14.32
N THR A 100 -2.67 -14.37 -14.02
CA THR A 100 -1.36 -14.56 -14.66
C THR A 100 -1.38 -15.46 -15.90
N THR A 101 -2.41 -16.28 -16.07
CA THR A 101 -2.48 -17.19 -17.22
C THR A 101 -2.82 -16.44 -18.49
N VAL A 102 -1.81 -16.17 -19.29
CA VAL A 102 -1.95 -15.49 -20.60
C VAL A 102 -2.32 -16.49 -21.67
N THR A 103 -3.60 -16.76 -21.83
CA THR A 103 -4.17 -17.62 -22.88
C THR A 103 -5.18 -16.86 -23.72
N VAL A 104 -5.40 -17.34 -24.96
CA VAL A 104 -6.44 -16.84 -25.84
C VAL A 104 -7.35 -18.02 -26.20
N PRO A 105 -8.62 -18.01 -25.82
CA PRO A 105 -9.35 -16.99 -25.07
C PRO A 105 -8.86 -16.81 -23.63
N ALA A 106 -9.21 -15.67 -22.98
CA ALA A 106 -8.83 -15.38 -21.60
C ALA A 106 -9.25 -16.53 -20.67
N ALA A 107 -8.34 -16.89 -19.74
CA ALA A 107 -8.63 -17.94 -18.79
C ALA A 107 -9.83 -17.58 -17.92
N GLN A 108 -10.80 -18.49 -17.85
CA GLN A 108 -11.93 -18.38 -16.94
C GLN A 108 -11.48 -18.69 -15.52
N GLY A 109 -11.85 -17.86 -14.57
CA GLY A 109 -11.54 -18.11 -13.18
C GLY A 109 -11.56 -16.85 -12.31
N GLU A 110 -11.32 -17.05 -11.02
CA GLU A 110 -11.24 -15.96 -10.06
C GLU A 110 -9.99 -15.12 -10.27
N MET A 111 -10.17 -13.86 -10.63
CA MET A 111 -9.08 -12.89 -10.63
C MET A 111 -8.90 -12.31 -9.24
N ALA A 112 -7.71 -12.45 -8.70
CA ALA A 112 -7.40 -11.87 -7.41
C ALA A 112 -5.97 -11.33 -7.37
N VAL A 113 -5.78 -10.27 -6.62
CA VAL A 113 -4.49 -9.64 -6.38
C VAL A 113 -4.36 -9.32 -4.90
N CYS A 114 -3.18 -9.55 -4.34
CA CYS A 114 -2.93 -9.18 -2.97
C CYS A 114 -1.49 -8.70 -2.70
N SER A 115 -1.36 -7.91 -1.63
CA SER A 115 -0.10 -7.52 -1.00
C SER A 115 0.12 -8.37 0.25
N LYS A 116 1.35 -8.77 0.49
CA LYS A 116 1.75 -9.47 1.72
C LYS A 116 1.84 -8.55 2.95
N GLY A 117 1.74 -7.24 2.75
CA GLY A 117 1.84 -6.26 3.83
C GLY A 117 3.24 -6.11 4.42
N PRO A 118 3.35 -5.57 5.64
CA PRO A 118 4.64 -5.25 6.26
C PRO A 118 5.47 -6.47 6.67
N LYS A 119 4.85 -7.64 6.80
CA LYS A 119 5.50 -8.90 7.18
C LYS A 119 5.68 -9.81 5.97
N ALA A 120 6.37 -9.33 4.93
CA ALA A 120 6.56 -10.04 3.66
C ALA A 120 7.14 -11.48 3.78
N ALA A 121 7.80 -11.81 4.89
CA ALA A 121 8.33 -13.13 5.17
C ALA A 121 7.31 -13.96 5.97
N GLY A 122 6.44 -14.71 5.30
CA GLY A 122 5.53 -15.67 5.94
C GLY A 122 4.04 -15.42 5.78
N ALA A 123 3.64 -14.28 5.27
CA ALA A 123 2.24 -14.06 4.89
C ALA A 123 2.06 -14.63 3.47
N ASP A 124 1.59 -15.84 3.37
CA ASP A 124 1.12 -16.35 2.09
C ASP A 124 -0.20 -15.60 1.76
N CYS A 125 -0.07 -14.59 0.89
CA CYS A 125 -1.18 -14.36 0.01
C CYS A 125 -1.47 -15.72 -0.62
N PRO A 126 -2.69 -16.24 -0.54
CA PRO A 126 -3.02 -17.51 -1.17
C PRO A 126 -2.84 -17.38 -2.68
N ALA A 127 -1.56 -17.40 -3.13
CA ALA A 127 -1.17 -17.18 -4.51
C ALA A 127 -1.49 -18.38 -5.39
N THR A 128 -1.82 -19.54 -4.80
CA THR A 128 -2.01 -20.77 -5.56
C THR A 128 -3.34 -21.48 -5.30
N ASN A 129 -4.04 -21.11 -4.27
CA ASN A 129 -5.38 -21.61 -4.00
C ASN A 129 -6.22 -20.49 -3.39
N PHE A 130 -6.72 -19.60 -4.22
CA PHE A 130 -8.04 -19.06 -3.97
C PHE A 130 -9.02 -20.24 -4.18
N ALA A 131 -8.75 -21.37 -3.52
CA ALA A 131 -9.74 -22.40 -3.31
C ALA A 131 -10.94 -21.69 -2.68
N PRO A 132 -12.17 -22.06 -3.03
CA PRO A 132 -13.33 -21.37 -2.56
C PRO A 132 -13.14 -21.14 -1.07
N LEU A 133 -12.89 -19.89 -0.70
CA LEU A 133 -12.74 -19.46 0.67
C LEU A 133 -14.10 -19.70 1.32
N THR A 134 -14.34 -20.94 1.70
CA THR A 134 -15.38 -21.30 2.64
C THR A 134 -14.98 -20.69 3.99
N GLY A 135 -15.18 -19.39 4.09
CA GLY A 135 -14.73 -18.56 5.19
C GLY A 135 -13.50 -17.76 4.78
N VAL A 136 -13.66 -16.46 4.68
CA VAL A 136 -12.59 -15.49 4.54
C VAL A 136 -11.46 -15.86 5.51
N PRO A 137 -10.23 -16.15 5.07
CA PRO A 137 -9.12 -16.24 5.99
C PRO A 137 -8.70 -14.83 6.40
N ALA A 138 -9.66 -14.05 6.91
CA ALA A 138 -9.41 -12.73 7.46
C ALA A 138 -8.44 -12.78 8.64
N GLU A 139 -8.17 -13.96 9.17
CA GLU A 139 -7.34 -14.16 10.37
C GLU A 139 -6.02 -14.87 10.10
N SER A 140 -5.83 -15.53 8.96
CA SER A 140 -4.64 -16.36 8.72
C SER A 140 -3.47 -15.66 8.03
N VAL A 141 -3.69 -14.48 7.46
CA VAL A 141 -2.65 -13.73 6.76
C VAL A 141 -2.36 -12.44 7.53
N ASP A 142 -1.48 -12.53 8.50
CA ASP A 142 -1.01 -11.37 9.27
C ASP A 142 -0.53 -10.26 8.33
N GLY A 143 -1.29 -9.18 8.28
CA GLY A 143 -0.90 -7.96 7.56
C GLY A 143 -1.15 -7.97 6.05
N GLY A 144 -1.70 -9.02 5.46
CA GLY A 144 -2.03 -9.05 4.04
C GLY A 144 -3.28 -8.23 3.69
N VAL A 145 -3.32 -7.71 2.46
CA VAL A 145 -4.47 -6.98 1.91
C VAL A 145 -4.69 -7.43 0.48
N GLY A 146 -5.92 -7.74 0.11
CA GLY A 146 -6.23 -8.17 -1.23
C GLY A 146 -7.65 -7.90 -1.69
N TYR A 147 -7.88 -8.18 -2.96
CA TYR A 147 -9.19 -8.13 -3.59
C TYR A 147 -9.35 -9.31 -4.54
N SER A 148 -10.52 -9.91 -4.52
CA SER A 148 -10.96 -10.98 -5.42
C SER A 148 -12.18 -10.53 -6.20
N SER A 149 -12.26 -10.95 -7.46
CA SER A 149 -13.44 -10.72 -8.32
C SER A 149 -14.70 -11.40 -7.81
N VAL A 150 -14.56 -12.45 -7.02
CA VAL A 150 -15.68 -13.25 -6.49
C VAL A 150 -16.04 -12.85 -5.06
N TYR A 151 -15.03 -12.69 -4.19
CA TYR A 151 -15.24 -12.50 -2.75
C TYR A 151 -15.06 -11.05 -2.28
N GLY A 152 -14.57 -10.15 -3.15
CA GLY A 152 -14.35 -8.75 -2.80
C GLY A 152 -13.07 -8.48 -2.00
N SER A 153 -13.08 -7.41 -1.22
CA SER A 153 -11.93 -6.95 -0.44
C SER A 153 -11.75 -7.75 0.84
N TRP A 154 -10.52 -8.03 1.20
CA TRP A 154 -10.15 -8.62 2.48
C TRP A 154 -8.87 -7.99 3.04
N GLN A 155 -8.74 -7.99 4.36
CA GLN A 155 -7.57 -7.51 5.07
C GLN A 155 -7.28 -8.44 6.24
N GLY A 156 -6.05 -8.92 6.33
CA GLY A 156 -5.58 -9.69 7.47
C GLY A 156 -5.36 -8.81 8.70
N LYS A 157 -5.11 -9.45 9.84
CA LYS A 157 -4.81 -8.74 11.10
C LYS A 157 -3.53 -7.92 10.97
N ALA A 158 -3.61 -6.62 11.33
CA ALA A 158 -2.50 -5.67 11.24
C ALA A 158 -1.45 -5.86 12.34
#